data_bf39f1cfaa183b54e55d464a296a8b96
#
_entry.id   bf39f1cfaa183b54e55d464a296a8b96
#
_cell.length_a   1.000
_cell.length_b   1.000
_cell.length_c   1.000
_cell.angle_alpha   90.00
_cell.angle_beta   90.00
_cell.angle_gamma   90.00
#
_symmetry.space_group_name_H-M   'P 1'
#
loop_
_entity.id
_entity.type
_entity.pdbx_description
1 polymer ?
#
loop_
_entity_poly.entity_id
_entity_poly.type
_entity_poly.pdbx_seq_one_letter_code
_entity_poly.pdbx_strand_id
1 'polypeptide(L)'
;MTEAIKIKVAIPATTRNQLELDISDYGLKGLGDLCNYIIAHREELPKSTENKDFKKECNELFKNCLPLQFTLHKSNMAFADFANTKGAKLASICRHYIEQYISLPRGKRELFIKKVELIKIEDAIKNKQNITLFYRGKYNMVSPCFIAHSPAQVRSYLVICENPKDSLQGNVKESPFKAYRICHIKNVAVDDSEAFHTKTNALFKKAEGFREHFDPFLCYGQELRVNLTQEGVQLYKKATTNRPKILKAPNESKKKKEESIAFALENDIPGEYTMECSPELAKVYFPQFLDTAEIITPTILRNYFRQRFLNAAKKYGIMDSPIHR
;
A
#
# COMPACT_ATOMS: atom_id res chain seq x y z
N MET A 1 43.93 -0.36 6.82
CA MET A 1 42.65 -0.97 6.33
C MET A 1 41.95 -1.49 7.58
N THR A 2 40.80 -0.93 7.94
CA THR A 2 39.97 -1.43 9.06
C THR A 2 39.39 -2.79 8.67
N GLU A 3 39.68 -3.81 9.45
CA GLU A 3 39.24 -5.17 9.24
C GLU A 3 37.68 -5.24 9.28
N ALA A 4 37.07 -5.99 8.36
CA ALA A 4 35.62 -6.09 8.27
C ALA A 4 35.05 -6.92 9.45
N ILE A 5 34.27 -6.32 10.31
CA ILE A 5 33.65 -7.00 11.47
C ILE A 5 32.48 -7.85 10.99
N LYS A 6 32.63 -9.18 11.15
CA LYS A 6 31.53 -10.15 10.90
C LYS A 6 30.76 -10.42 12.19
N ILE A 7 29.47 -10.19 12.16
CA ILE A 7 28.54 -10.45 13.26
C ILE A 7 27.82 -11.78 12.98
N LYS A 8 27.82 -12.67 13.99
CA LYS A 8 27.04 -13.92 13.94
C LYS A 8 26.16 -13.98 15.17
N VAL A 9 24.85 -14.00 14.94
CA VAL A 9 23.82 -14.08 15.99
C VAL A 9 22.93 -15.29 15.74
N ALA A 10 22.44 -15.91 16.80
CA ALA A 10 21.38 -16.91 16.69
C ALA A 10 20.05 -16.21 16.98
N ILE A 11 19.07 -16.37 16.07
CA ILE A 11 17.73 -15.80 16.18
C ILE A 11 16.68 -16.88 15.97
N PRO A 12 15.48 -16.75 16.57
CA PRO A 12 14.35 -17.66 16.30
C PRO A 12 14.02 -17.76 14.79
N ALA A 13 13.60 -18.93 14.35
CA ALA A 13 13.20 -19.13 12.95
C ALA A 13 12.06 -18.17 12.53
N THR A 14 11.13 -17.89 13.44
CA THR A 14 10.04 -16.92 13.24
C THR A 14 10.57 -15.50 13.00
N THR A 15 11.55 -15.06 13.78
CA THR A 15 12.24 -13.76 13.59
C THR A 15 12.92 -13.70 12.24
N ARG A 16 13.63 -14.75 11.85
CA ARG A 16 14.32 -14.81 10.54
C ARG A 16 13.32 -14.73 9.39
N ASN A 17 12.24 -15.50 9.43
CA ASN A 17 11.20 -15.47 8.41
C ASN A 17 10.57 -14.08 8.29
N GLN A 18 10.35 -13.39 9.42
CA GLN A 18 9.80 -12.03 9.40
C GLN A 18 10.77 -11.03 8.78
N LEU A 19 12.08 -11.12 9.05
CA LEU A 19 13.09 -10.28 8.40
C LEU A 19 13.14 -10.52 6.88
N GLU A 20 13.02 -11.77 6.43
CA GLU A 20 13.00 -12.14 5.01
C GLU A 20 11.74 -11.60 4.31
N LEU A 21 10.57 -11.64 4.98
CA LEU A 21 9.34 -11.01 4.49
C LEU A 21 9.50 -9.49 4.38
N ASP A 22 10.06 -8.83 5.37
CA ASP A 22 10.27 -7.38 5.36
C ASP A 22 11.26 -6.96 4.25
N ILE A 23 12.29 -7.76 3.97
CA ILE A 23 13.21 -7.53 2.85
C ILE A 23 12.46 -7.54 1.52
N SER A 24 11.63 -8.56 1.31
CA SER A 24 10.80 -8.69 0.11
C SER A 24 9.79 -7.55 -0.01
N ASP A 25 9.06 -7.26 1.07
CA ASP A 25 8.00 -6.26 1.10
C ASP A 25 8.51 -4.83 0.93
N TYR A 26 9.68 -4.50 1.50
CA TYR A 26 10.23 -3.14 1.50
C TYR A 26 11.32 -2.94 0.44
N GLY A 27 11.60 -3.98 -0.34
CA GLY A 27 12.53 -3.94 -1.46
C GLY A 27 13.98 -3.66 -1.05
N LEU A 28 14.42 -4.27 0.06
CA LEU A 28 15.80 -4.23 0.55
C LEU A 28 16.66 -5.27 -0.19
N LYS A 29 17.97 -5.06 -0.20
CA LYS A 29 18.89 -5.96 -0.92
C LYS A 29 19.10 -7.29 -0.22
N GLY A 30 19.04 -7.33 1.12
CA GLY A 30 19.22 -8.56 1.86
C GLY A 30 19.28 -8.37 3.37
N LEU A 31 19.44 -9.49 4.11
CA LEU A 31 19.47 -9.52 5.57
C LEU A 31 20.57 -8.62 6.16
N GLY A 32 21.76 -8.60 5.53
CA GLY A 32 22.86 -7.75 5.97
C GLY A 32 22.52 -6.26 5.94
N ASP A 33 21.88 -5.80 4.87
CA ASP A 33 21.46 -4.40 4.73
C ASP A 33 20.41 -4.03 5.76
N LEU A 34 19.40 -4.91 5.95
CA LEU A 34 18.36 -4.69 6.97
C LEU A 34 18.94 -4.63 8.37
N CYS A 35 19.83 -5.58 8.75
CA CYS A 35 20.48 -5.57 10.06
C CYS A 35 21.33 -4.32 10.27
N ASN A 36 22.10 -3.90 9.28
CA ASN A 36 22.87 -2.67 9.35
C ASN A 36 21.98 -1.43 9.46
N TYR A 37 20.85 -1.39 8.77
CA TYR A 37 19.88 -0.31 8.89
C TYR A 37 19.30 -0.23 10.32
N ILE A 38 18.88 -1.37 10.87
CA ILE A 38 18.38 -1.47 12.26
C ILE A 38 19.40 -0.93 13.26
N ILE A 39 20.68 -1.33 13.11
CA ILE A 39 21.75 -0.88 13.99
C ILE A 39 22.03 0.62 13.85
N ALA A 40 22.02 1.14 12.63
CA ALA A 40 22.21 2.57 12.35
C ALA A 40 21.12 3.45 13.00
N HIS A 41 19.88 2.95 13.02
CA HIS A 41 18.71 3.68 13.54
C HIS A 41 18.22 3.15 14.90
N ARG A 42 19.04 2.47 15.65
CA ARG A 42 18.69 1.81 16.92
C ARG A 42 18.07 2.73 17.98
N GLU A 43 18.47 4.00 18.00
CA GLU A 43 17.97 4.98 18.97
C GLU A 43 16.48 5.30 18.78
N GLU A 44 15.91 4.95 17.62
CA GLU A 44 14.52 5.14 17.28
C GLU A 44 13.64 3.95 17.63
N LEU A 45 14.26 2.84 17.98
CA LEU A 45 13.54 1.66 18.43
C LEU A 45 12.95 1.89 19.83
N PRO A 46 11.80 1.30 20.15
CA PRO A 46 11.21 1.44 21.48
C PRO A 46 12.20 0.92 22.52
N LYS A 47 12.49 1.74 23.54
CA LYS A 47 13.29 1.28 24.68
C LYS A 47 12.48 0.17 25.35
N SER A 48 12.97 -1.06 25.27
CA SER A 48 12.35 -2.15 26.03
C SER A 48 12.50 -1.85 27.51
N THR A 49 11.39 -1.77 28.21
CA THR A 49 11.40 -2.03 29.65
C THR A 49 11.95 -3.45 29.79
N GLU A 50 13.04 -3.63 30.53
CA GLU A 50 13.63 -4.95 30.74
C GLU A 50 12.59 -5.92 31.29
N ASN A 51 12.01 -6.69 30.40
CA ASN A 51 11.08 -7.73 30.77
C ASN A 51 11.93 -8.95 31.18
N LYS A 52 12.10 -9.16 32.48
CA LYS A 52 12.87 -10.28 33.05
C LYS A 52 12.33 -11.63 32.59
N ASP A 53 11.07 -11.70 32.19
CA ASP A 53 10.43 -12.90 31.66
C ASP A 53 10.95 -13.26 30.26
N PHE A 54 11.41 -12.28 29.47
CA PHE A 54 11.99 -12.51 28.15
C PHE A 54 13.23 -13.41 28.16
N LYS A 55 14.07 -13.33 29.20
CA LYS A 55 15.22 -14.25 29.37
C LYS A 55 14.80 -15.70 29.59
N LYS A 56 13.66 -15.93 30.22
CA LYS A 56 13.11 -17.26 30.49
C LYS A 56 12.49 -17.89 29.27
N GLU A 57 11.71 -17.12 28.51
CA GLU A 57 11.15 -17.54 27.21
C GLU A 57 12.25 -17.78 26.16
N CYS A 58 13.30 -16.99 26.12
CA CYS A 58 14.43 -17.21 25.22
C CYS A 58 15.11 -18.57 25.45
N ASN A 59 15.21 -19.07 26.67
CA ASN A 59 15.87 -20.37 26.93
C ASN A 59 15.08 -21.55 26.37
N GLU A 60 13.76 -21.48 26.29
CA GLU A 60 12.91 -22.50 25.66
C GLU A 60 12.86 -22.36 24.13
N LEU A 61 12.91 -21.13 23.63
CA LEU A 61 12.95 -20.81 22.19
C LEU A 61 14.29 -21.12 21.51
N PHE A 62 15.39 -21.19 22.29
CA PHE A 62 16.75 -21.44 21.74
C PHE A 62 16.92 -22.80 21.06
N LYS A 63 16.06 -23.78 21.29
CA LYS A 63 16.13 -25.08 20.62
C LYS A 63 15.91 -24.99 19.10
N ASN A 64 15.30 -23.90 18.59
CA ASN A 64 14.98 -23.68 17.18
C ASN A 64 15.58 -22.38 16.63
N CYS A 65 16.78 -22.00 17.11
CA CYS A 65 17.46 -20.81 16.61
C CYS A 65 18.27 -21.09 15.34
N LEU A 66 18.13 -20.19 14.37
CA LEU A 66 18.90 -20.20 13.12
C LEU A 66 20.05 -19.18 13.19
N PRO A 67 21.23 -19.50 12.62
CA PRO A 67 22.33 -18.55 12.54
C PRO A 67 21.98 -17.45 11.53
N LEU A 68 22.19 -16.20 11.95
CA LEU A 68 22.17 -15.02 11.10
C LEU A 68 23.58 -14.42 11.11
N GLN A 69 24.17 -14.28 9.92
CA GLN A 69 25.50 -13.70 9.78
C GLN A 69 25.46 -12.53 8.81
N PHE A 70 26.10 -11.42 9.19
CA PHE A 70 26.26 -10.26 8.31
C PHE A 70 27.57 -9.52 8.64
N THR A 71 28.03 -8.72 7.67
CA THR A 71 29.20 -7.84 7.85
C THR A 71 28.71 -6.46 8.25
N LEU A 72 29.30 -5.89 9.30
CA LEU A 72 28.96 -4.55 9.76
C LEU A 72 29.43 -3.51 8.74
N HIS A 73 28.56 -2.58 8.37
CA HIS A 73 28.90 -1.47 7.47
C HIS A 73 29.86 -0.48 8.17
N LYS A 74 30.67 0.20 7.39
CA LYS A 74 31.63 1.21 7.92
C LYS A 74 30.93 2.30 8.75
N SER A 75 29.73 2.70 8.36
CA SER A 75 28.92 3.67 9.11
C SER A 75 28.53 3.22 10.52
N ASN A 76 28.58 1.92 10.80
CA ASN A 76 28.23 1.35 12.10
C ASN A 76 29.47 0.95 12.94
N MET A 77 30.69 1.26 12.48
CA MET A 77 31.92 0.87 13.22
C MET A 77 32.02 1.55 14.57
N ALA A 78 31.67 2.83 14.69
CA ALA A 78 31.63 3.54 15.98
C ALA A 78 30.71 2.87 17.02
N PHE A 79 29.65 2.21 16.59
CA PHE A 79 28.78 1.42 17.45
C PHE A 79 29.53 0.17 17.97
N ALA A 80 30.33 -0.51 17.15
CA ALA A 80 31.10 -1.66 17.56
C ALA A 80 32.15 -1.27 18.58
N ASP A 81 32.85 -0.15 18.39
CA ASP A 81 33.83 0.39 19.31
C ASP A 81 33.22 0.73 20.68
N PHE A 82 32.04 1.39 20.66
CA PHE A 82 31.28 1.68 21.87
C PHE A 82 30.86 0.41 22.62
N ALA A 83 30.38 -0.62 21.92
CA ALA A 83 30.00 -1.89 22.52
C ALA A 83 31.21 -2.59 23.21
N ASN A 84 32.36 -2.58 22.54
CA ASN A 84 33.59 -3.15 23.06
C ASN A 84 34.08 -2.41 24.33
N THR A 85 34.02 -1.07 24.35
CA THR A 85 34.42 -0.27 25.54
C THR A 85 33.53 -0.53 26.76
N LYS A 86 32.28 -0.94 26.55
CA LYS A 86 31.35 -1.33 27.62
C LYS A 86 31.46 -2.80 28.03
N GLY A 87 32.39 -3.58 27.46
CA GLY A 87 32.56 -5.00 27.74
C GLY A 87 31.38 -5.87 27.31
N ALA A 88 30.48 -5.34 26.47
CA ALA A 88 29.29 -6.05 26.03
C ALA A 88 29.57 -6.88 24.76
N LYS A 89 29.00 -8.09 24.71
CA LYS A 89 29.10 -8.94 23.51
C LYS A 89 28.32 -8.32 22.38
N LEU A 90 28.99 -7.79 21.33
CA LEU A 90 28.43 -7.12 20.19
C LEU A 90 27.28 -7.92 19.54
N ALA A 91 27.43 -9.24 19.41
CA ALA A 91 26.39 -10.13 18.90
C ALA A 91 25.09 -10.10 19.73
N SER A 92 25.20 -10.02 21.04
CA SER A 92 24.03 -9.95 21.94
C SER A 92 23.29 -8.62 21.79
N ILE A 93 24.03 -7.52 21.64
CA ILE A 93 23.46 -6.20 21.45
C ILE A 93 22.76 -6.13 20.08
N CYS A 94 23.40 -6.64 19.02
CA CYS A 94 22.79 -6.71 17.69
C CYS A 94 21.49 -7.53 17.71
N ARG A 95 21.48 -8.68 18.39
CA ARG A 95 20.27 -9.49 18.57
C ARG A 95 19.17 -8.68 19.25
N HIS A 96 19.47 -7.98 20.32
CA HIS A 96 18.50 -7.18 21.04
C HIS A 96 17.81 -6.14 20.14
N TYR A 97 18.56 -5.40 19.31
CA TYR A 97 17.97 -4.43 18.39
C TYR A 97 17.15 -5.10 17.29
N ILE A 98 17.56 -6.26 16.78
CA ILE A 98 16.77 -7.03 15.81
C ILE A 98 15.43 -7.46 16.45
N GLU A 99 15.43 -7.92 17.68
CA GLU A 99 14.22 -8.32 18.41
C GLU A 99 13.31 -7.12 18.69
N GLN A 100 13.85 -5.98 19.08
CA GLN A 100 13.09 -4.74 19.22
C GLN A 100 12.42 -4.32 17.89
N TYR A 101 13.14 -4.39 16.77
CA TYR A 101 12.58 -4.11 15.46
C TYR A 101 11.43 -5.06 15.13
N ILE A 102 11.59 -6.35 15.34
CA ILE A 102 10.55 -7.36 15.06
C ILE A 102 9.34 -7.20 15.97
N SER A 103 9.50 -6.71 17.20
CA SER A 103 8.39 -6.44 18.11
C SER A 103 7.47 -5.31 17.62
N LEU A 104 7.94 -4.47 16.70
CA LEU A 104 7.11 -3.44 16.07
C LEU A 104 6.02 -4.06 15.19
N PRO A 105 4.77 -3.55 15.23
CA PRO A 105 3.76 -3.90 14.23
C PRO A 105 4.24 -3.62 12.80
N ARG A 106 3.79 -4.41 11.82
CA ARG A 106 4.21 -4.32 10.42
C ARG A 106 4.21 -2.88 9.87
N GLY A 107 3.15 -2.12 10.09
CA GLY A 107 3.07 -0.73 9.61
C GLY A 107 4.13 0.18 10.24
N LYS A 108 4.52 -0.06 11.51
CA LYS A 108 5.60 0.68 12.16
C LYS A 108 6.97 0.28 11.62
N ARG A 109 7.20 -1.01 11.29
CA ARG A 109 8.43 -1.46 10.64
C ARG A 109 8.58 -0.85 9.24
N GLU A 110 7.48 -0.76 8.46
CA GLU A 110 7.47 -0.06 7.18
C GLU A 110 7.94 1.40 7.30
N LEU A 111 7.34 2.15 8.23
CA LEU A 111 7.71 3.55 8.48
C LEU A 111 9.14 3.71 8.98
N PHE A 112 9.60 2.81 9.84
CA PHE A 112 10.98 2.79 10.33
C PHE A 112 11.98 2.63 9.17
N ILE A 113 11.77 1.66 8.26
CA ILE A 113 12.65 1.41 7.11
C ILE A 113 12.61 2.55 6.10
N LYS A 114 11.48 3.24 5.96
CA LYS A 114 11.27 4.31 4.95
C LYS A 114 11.46 5.72 5.52
N LYS A 115 12.04 5.84 6.71
CA LYS A 115 12.13 7.12 7.41
C LYS A 115 12.84 8.21 6.61
N VAL A 116 13.93 7.87 5.93
CA VAL A 116 14.71 8.86 5.15
C VAL A 116 13.87 9.44 4.01
N GLU A 117 13.14 8.57 3.29
CA GLU A 117 12.23 9.00 2.24
C GLU A 117 11.04 9.78 2.81
N LEU A 118 10.49 9.34 3.96
CA LEU A 118 9.35 9.98 4.60
C LEU A 118 9.65 11.41 5.04
N ILE A 119 10.80 11.67 5.65
CA ILE A 119 11.19 13.03 6.05
C ILE A 119 11.17 13.96 4.85
N LYS A 120 11.78 13.56 3.73
CA LYS A 120 11.78 14.36 2.49
C LYS A 120 10.39 14.60 1.93
N ILE A 121 9.52 13.59 1.99
CA ILE A 121 8.13 13.68 1.54
C ILE A 121 7.34 14.63 2.43
N GLU A 122 7.47 14.52 3.75
CA GLU A 122 6.79 15.38 4.72
C GLU A 122 7.22 16.84 4.58
N ASP A 123 8.53 17.10 4.39
CA ASP A 123 9.05 18.43 4.12
C ASP A 123 8.49 19.01 2.81
N ALA A 124 8.43 18.21 1.75
CA ALA A 124 7.86 18.65 0.48
C ALA A 124 6.35 18.93 0.58
N ILE A 125 5.59 18.12 1.35
CA ILE A 125 4.16 18.38 1.63
C ILE A 125 4.00 19.71 2.36
N LYS A 126 4.79 19.92 3.43
CA LYS A 126 4.75 21.14 4.25
C LYS A 126 5.05 22.39 3.43
N ASN A 127 6.05 22.31 2.55
CA ASN A 127 6.50 23.42 1.71
C ASN A 127 5.73 23.53 0.39
N LYS A 128 4.74 22.66 0.13
CA LYS A 128 3.95 22.60 -1.11
C LYS A 128 4.84 22.51 -2.37
N GLN A 129 5.83 21.63 -2.30
CA GLN A 129 6.79 21.37 -3.38
C GLN A 129 6.49 20.06 -4.08
N ASN A 130 6.91 19.94 -5.35
CA ASN A 130 6.93 18.68 -6.05
C ASN A 130 8.10 17.81 -5.58
N ILE A 131 8.02 16.52 -5.85
CA ILE A 131 9.10 15.57 -5.63
C ILE A 131 9.33 14.72 -6.88
N THR A 132 10.57 14.32 -7.10
CA THR A 132 10.90 13.24 -8.01
C THR A 132 11.18 11.98 -7.19
N LEU A 133 10.52 10.88 -7.51
CA LEU A 133 10.67 9.61 -6.83
C LEU A 133 10.71 8.43 -7.81
N PHE A 134 11.38 7.36 -7.39
CA PHE A 134 11.36 6.10 -8.14
C PHE A 134 10.25 5.18 -7.59
N TYR A 135 9.32 4.80 -8.47
CA TYR A 135 8.19 3.93 -8.15
C TYR A 135 7.89 2.95 -9.28
N ARG A 136 7.83 1.65 -8.96
CA ARG A 136 7.53 0.58 -9.93
C ARG A 136 8.35 0.64 -11.22
N GLY A 137 9.67 0.82 -11.10
CA GLY A 137 10.59 0.74 -12.22
C GLY A 137 10.85 2.04 -12.98
N LYS A 138 10.21 3.16 -12.61
CA LYS A 138 10.40 4.46 -13.28
C LYS A 138 10.49 5.62 -12.31
N TYR A 139 11.17 6.68 -12.73
CA TYR A 139 11.14 7.96 -12.06
C TYR A 139 9.88 8.73 -12.44
N ASN A 140 9.25 9.36 -11.47
CA ASN A 140 8.06 10.16 -11.65
C ASN A 140 8.22 11.48 -10.89
N MET A 141 7.92 12.60 -11.54
CA MET A 141 7.73 13.89 -10.88
C MET A 141 6.27 14.01 -10.47
N VAL A 142 6.01 14.18 -9.18
CA VAL A 142 4.66 14.19 -8.61
C VAL A 142 4.55 15.22 -7.49
N SER A 143 3.34 15.67 -7.22
CA SER A 143 3.01 16.45 -6.03
C SER A 143 2.61 15.54 -4.88
N PRO A 144 3.35 15.48 -3.79
CA PRO A 144 2.91 14.77 -2.60
C PRO A 144 1.77 15.58 -1.93
N CYS A 145 0.61 14.94 -1.72
CA CYS A 145 -0.54 15.59 -1.10
C CYS A 145 -0.60 15.32 0.41
N PHE A 146 -0.55 14.05 0.79
CA PHE A 146 -0.54 13.61 2.19
C PHE A 146 -0.12 12.15 2.31
N ILE A 147 0.29 11.76 3.53
CA ILE A 147 0.56 10.37 3.91
C ILE A 147 -0.65 9.86 4.68
N ALA A 148 -1.12 8.67 4.34
CA ALA A 148 -2.24 8.02 5.01
C ALA A 148 -1.92 6.56 5.34
N HIS A 149 -2.58 6.06 6.38
CA HIS A 149 -2.49 4.66 6.79
C HIS A 149 -3.83 3.97 6.58
N SER A 150 -3.81 2.79 5.95
CA SER A 150 -4.99 1.94 5.81
C SER A 150 -4.96 0.85 6.90
N PRO A 151 -5.81 0.93 7.94
CA PRO A 151 -5.87 -0.10 8.98
C PRO A 151 -6.25 -1.47 8.42
N ALA A 152 -7.17 -1.51 7.45
CA ALA A 152 -7.63 -2.74 6.83
C ALA A 152 -6.53 -3.49 6.06
N GLN A 153 -5.57 -2.76 5.46
CA GLN A 153 -4.46 -3.33 4.72
C GLN A 153 -3.15 -3.37 5.52
N VAL A 154 -3.13 -2.74 6.71
CA VAL A 154 -1.94 -2.58 7.57
C VAL A 154 -0.76 -2.02 6.78
N ARG A 155 -0.99 -0.97 5.97
CA ARG A 155 -0.03 -0.36 5.04
C ARG A 155 -0.16 1.14 5.01
N SER A 156 0.95 1.80 4.68
CA SER A 156 1.00 3.24 4.52
C SER A 156 1.08 3.63 3.04
N TYR A 157 0.45 4.75 2.71
CA TYR A 157 0.32 5.26 1.35
C TYR A 157 0.71 6.73 1.31
N LEU A 158 1.39 7.10 0.23
CA LEU A 158 1.53 8.48 -0.20
C LEU A 158 0.46 8.76 -1.26
N VAL A 159 -0.47 9.66 -0.98
CA VAL A 159 -1.37 10.18 -2.01
C VAL A 159 -0.65 11.29 -2.76
N ILE A 160 -0.61 11.16 -4.07
CA ILE A 160 0.07 12.09 -4.98
C ILE A 160 -0.92 12.65 -6.01
N CYS A 161 -0.56 13.80 -6.57
CA CYS A 161 -1.15 14.34 -7.79
C CYS A 161 -0.08 14.34 -8.89
N GLU A 162 -0.31 13.61 -9.98
CA GLU A 162 0.49 13.67 -11.20
C GLU A 162 0.27 15.02 -11.89
N ASN A 163 1.19 15.42 -12.77
CA ASN A 163 1.00 16.64 -13.55
C ASN A 163 -0.29 16.51 -14.40
N PRO A 164 -1.30 17.36 -14.21
CA PRO A 164 -2.56 17.26 -14.94
C PRO A 164 -2.41 17.35 -16.47
N LYS A 165 -1.30 17.90 -16.95
CA LYS A 165 -1.00 17.96 -18.39
C LYS A 165 -0.60 16.59 -18.97
N ASP A 166 0.02 15.74 -18.14
CA ASP A 166 0.49 14.41 -18.57
C ASP A 166 -0.65 13.38 -18.55
N SER A 167 -1.72 13.65 -17.79
CA SER A 167 -2.94 12.82 -17.76
C SER A 167 -3.85 13.02 -18.98
N LEU A 168 -3.45 13.85 -19.93
CA LEU A 168 -4.17 14.09 -21.20
C LEU A 168 -3.76 13.15 -22.34
N GLN A 169 -3.07 12.05 -22.07
CA GLN A 169 -2.78 11.04 -23.09
C GLN A 169 -4.05 10.26 -23.47
N GLY A 170 -4.66 10.69 -24.57
CA GLY A 170 -5.91 10.14 -25.08
C GLY A 170 -7.15 10.92 -24.62
N ASN A 171 -8.31 10.66 -25.26
CA ASN A 171 -9.59 11.33 -25.01
C ASN A 171 -10.22 11.02 -23.64
N VAL A 172 -9.44 10.59 -22.66
CA VAL A 172 -9.88 10.11 -21.35
C VAL A 172 -9.18 10.87 -20.25
N LYS A 173 -9.93 11.67 -19.52
CA LYS A 173 -9.46 12.39 -18.35
C LYS A 173 -9.44 11.44 -17.15
N GLU A 174 -8.34 10.70 -16.97
CA GLU A 174 -8.11 9.95 -15.72
C GLU A 174 -7.88 10.91 -14.56
N SER A 175 -8.21 10.47 -13.34
CA SER A 175 -7.93 11.25 -12.15
C SER A 175 -6.40 11.40 -12.03
N PRO A 176 -5.85 12.64 -11.86
CA PRO A 176 -4.43 12.81 -11.65
C PRO A 176 -3.96 12.31 -10.28
N PHE A 177 -4.89 11.92 -9.39
CA PHE A 177 -4.55 11.43 -8.06
C PHE A 177 -4.33 9.93 -8.05
N LYS A 178 -3.26 9.51 -7.37
CA LYS A 178 -2.91 8.10 -7.15
C LYS A 178 -2.43 7.88 -5.73
N ALA A 179 -2.64 6.67 -5.21
CA ALA A 179 -2.12 6.23 -3.92
C ALA A 179 -0.93 5.29 -4.16
N TYR A 180 0.26 5.73 -3.77
CA TYR A 180 1.50 4.96 -3.87
C TYR A 180 1.81 4.29 -2.54
N ARG A 181 2.07 2.98 -2.53
CA ARG A 181 2.55 2.29 -1.32
C ARG A 181 3.92 2.81 -0.95
N ILE A 182 4.09 3.24 0.30
CA ILE A 182 5.35 3.81 0.79
C ILE A 182 6.51 2.81 0.67
N CYS A 183 6.26 1.53 0.92
CA CYS A 183 7.30 0.49 0.81
C CYS A 183 7.97 0.41 -0.58
N HIS A 184 7.26 0.80 -1.65
CA HIS A 184 7.80 0.76 -3.01
C HIS A 184 8.44 2.08 -3.48
N ILE A 185 8.39 3.13 -2.65
CA ILE A 185 9.01 4.42 -2.95
C ILE A 185 10.52 4.35 -2.67
N LYS A 186 11.32 4.86 -3.61
CA LYS A 186 12.79 4.94 -3.50
C LYS A 186 13.29 6.26 -4.07
N ASN A 187 14.50 6.68 -3.67
CA ASN A 187 15.24 7.79 -4.27
C ASN A 187 14.42 9.08 -4.35
N VAL A 188 13.87 9.53 -3.23
CA VAL A 188 13.10 10.77 -3.16
C VAL A 188 14.04 11.98 -3.23
N ALA A 189 13.81 12.88 -4.20
CA ALA A 189 14.43 14.17 -4.30
C ALA A 189 13.34 15.25 -4.31
N VAL A 190 13.52 16.30 -3.53
CA VAL A 190 12.62 17.45 -3.51
C VAL A 190 12.91 18.32 -4.73
N ASP A 191 11.89 18.82 -5.38
CA ASP A 191 11.94 19.75 -6.50
C ASP A 191 11.37 21.10 -6.03
N ASP A 192 12.04 22.21 -6.35
CA ASP A 192 11.64 23.55 -5.88
C ASP A 192 10.38 24.09 -6.58
N SER A 193 9.84 23.37 -7.56
CA SER A 193 8.61 23.77 -8.24
C SER A 193 7.37 23.61 -7.34
N GLU A 194 6.42 24.52 -7.51
CA GLU A 194 5.16 24.50 -6.78
C GLU A 194 4.35 23.21 -7.07
N ALA A 195 3.75 22.64 -6.03
CA ALA A 195 2.96 21.44 -6.08
C ALA A 195 1.76 21.55 -7.05
N PHE A 196 1.58 20.56 -7.91
CA PHE A 196 0.53 20.58 -8.95
C PHE A 196 -0.89 20.69 -8.37
N HIS A 197 -1.17 20.05 -7.24
CA HIS A 197 -2.50 20.06 -6.62
C HIS A 197 -2.88 21.40 -6.00
N THR A 198 -1.91 22.31 -5.75
CA THR A 198 -2.16 23.64 -5.22
C THR A 198 -2.48 24.66 -6.31
N LYS A 199 -2.20 24.35 -7.58
CA LYS A 199 -2.38 25.27 -8.71
C LYS A 199 -3.84 25.60 -9.02
N THR A 200 -4.79 24.77 -8.59
CA THR A 200 -6.23 25.04 -8.76
C THR A 200 -7.00 24.67 -7.48
N ASN A 201 -8.00 25.49 -7.16
CA ASN A 201 -8.87 25.23 -5.99
C ASN A 201 -9.60 23.88 -6.11
N ALA A 202 -9.95 23.46 -7.33
CA ALA A 202 -10.60 22.18 -7.57
C ALA A 202 -9.72 20.98 -7.22
N LEU A 203 -8.44 21.00 -7.59
CA LEU A 203 -7.48 19.94 -7.24
C LEU A 203 -7.19 19.95 -5.74
N PHE A 204 -7.02 21.12 -5.15
CA PHE A 204 -6.79 21.25 -3.72
C PHE A 204 -7.96 20.67 -2.90
N LYS A 205 -9.20 21.09 -3.20
CA LYS A 205 -10.40 20.55 -2.52
C LYS A 205 -10.54 19.04 -2.70
N LYS A 206 -10.19 18.51 -3.88
CA LYS A 206 -10.25 17.07 -4.13
C LYS A 206 -9.20 16.33 -3.31
N ALA A 207 -7.99 16.86 -3.15
CA ALA A 207 -6.95 16.28 -2.29
C ALA A 207 -7.40 16.24 -0.81
N GLU A 208 -8.01 17.34 -0.31
CA GLU A 208 -8.56 17.38 1.05
C GLU A 208 -9.70 16.36 1.23
N GLY A 209 -10.61 16.22 0.27
CA GLY A 209 -11.66 15.21 0.32
C GLY A 209 -11.09 13.78 0.41
N PHE A 210 -10.03 13.47 -0.33
CA PHE A 210 -9.33 12.19 -0.21
C PHE A 210 -8.61 12.03 1.14
N ARG A 211 -8.15 13.11 1.76
CA ARG A 211 -7.55 13.06 3.10
C ARG A 211 -8.56 12.72 4.17
N GLU A 212 -9.74 13.34 4.13
CA GLU A 212 -10.82 13.12 5.10
C GLU A 212 -11.46 11.73 4.97
N HIS A 213 -11.55 11.22 3.74
CA HIS A 213 -12.21 9.95 3.41
C HIS A 213 -11.24 8.98 2.73
N PHE A 214 -10.06 8.81 3.32
CA PHE A 214 -9.02 8.01 2.70
C PHE A 214 -9.39 6.53 2.58
N ASP A 215 -9.32 6.05 1.35
CA ASP A 215 -9.18 4.64 1.01
C ASP A 215 -8.05 4.46 -0.02
N PRO A 216 -7.37 3.29 -0.07
CA PRO A 216 -6.23 3.08 -0.97
C PRO A 216 -6.56 3.16 -2.46
N PHE A 217 -7.82 3.11 -2.83
CA PHE A 217 -8.31 3.21 -4.21
C PHE A 217 -8.84 4.59 -4.55
N LEU A 218 -8.85 5.53 -3.59
CA LEU A 218 -9.32 6.91 -3.75
C LEU A 218 -10.75 6.99 -4.33
N CYS A 219 -11.67 6.24 -3.73
CA CYS A 219 -13.05 6.14 -4.23
C CYS A 219 -13.91 7.37 -3.95
N TYR A 220 -13.55 8.17 -2.94
CA TYR A 220 -14.35 9.33 -2.51
C TYR A 220 -14.74 10.25 -3.67
N GLY A 221 -16.05 10.48 -3.82
CA GLY A 221 -16.63 11.31 -4.87
C GLY A 221 -16.50 10.74 -6.28
N GLN A 222 -16.23 9.44 -6.43
CA GLN A 222 -16.21 8.74 -7.72
C GLN A 222 -17.41 7.80 -7.82
N GLU A 223 -18.27 8.03 -8.81
CA GLU A 223 -19.46 7.23 -9.01
C GLU A 223 -19.31 6.24 -10.17
N LEU A 224 -19.73 5.02 -9.91
CA LEU A 224 -19.84 3.92 -10.85
C LEU A 224 -21.31 3.50 -10.93
N ARG A 225 -21.87 3.35 -12.15
CA ARG A 225 -23.14 2.68 -12.34
C ARG A 225 -22.92 1.30 -12.90
N VAL A 226 -23.55 0.32 -12.27
CA VAL A 226 -23.45 -1.10 -12.63
C VAL A 226 -24.84 -1.73 -12.62
N ASN A 227 -25.13 -2.51 -13.64
CA ASN A 227 -26.32 -3.36 -13.66
C ASN A 227 -25.96 -4.73 -13.10
N LEU A 228 -26.65 -5.19 -12.06
CA LEU A 228 -26.47 -6.49 -11.42
C LEU A 228 -27.67 -7.38 -11.72
N THR A 229 -27.39 -8.64 -12.07
CA THR A 229 -28.42 -9.69 -12.07
C THR A 229 -28.74 -10.06 -10.60
N GLN A 230 -29.77 -10.89 -10.39
CA GLN A 230 -30.07 -11.41 -9.06
C GLN A 230 -28.86 -12.14 -8.46
N GLU A 231 -28.19 -12.99 -9.24
CA GLU A 231 -26.95 -13.67 -8.84
C GLU A 231 -25.81 -12.66 -8.55
N GLY A 232 -25.74 -11.59 -9.34
CA GLY A 232 -24.78 -10.50 -9.12
C GLY A 232 -24.99 -9.81 -7.77
N VAL A 233 -26.24 -9.58 -7.35
CA VAL A 233 -26.53 -9.03 -6.00
C VAL A 233 -26.13 -10.00 -4.91
N GLN A 234 -26.39 -11.30 -5.07
CA GLN A 234 -25.96 -12.33 -4.12
C GLN A 234 -24.44 -12.38 -4.00
N LEU A 235 -23.74 -12.30 -5.14
CA LEU A 235 -22.28 -12.26 -5.18
C LEU A 235 -21.74 -11.00 -4.50
N TYR A 236 -22.37 -9.84 -4.72
CA TYR A 236 -22.00 -8.59 -4.03
C TYR A 236 -22.10 -8.72 -2.51
N LYS A 237 -23.15 -9.36 -1.99
CA LYS A 237 -23.30 -9.61 -0.54
C LYS A 237 -22.19 -10.49 0.02
N LYS A 238 -21.71 -11.48 -0.75
CA LYS A 238 -20.66 -12.43 -0.35
C LYS A 238 -19.24 -11.85 -0.48
N ALA A 239 -19.00 -11.05 -1.52
CA ALA A 239 -17.70 -10.48 -1.84
C ALA A 239 -17.40 -9.24 -0.99
N THR A 240 -16.95 -9.44 0.24
CA THR A 240 -16.76 -8.37 1.24
C THR A 240 -15.43 -7.61 1.11
N THR A 241 -14.41 -8.24 0.53
CA THR A 241 -13.08 -7.63 0.38
C THR A 241 -13.10 -6.52 -0.67
N ASN A 242 -12.68 -5.31 -0.28
CA ASN A 242 -12.68 -4.12 -1.14
C ASN A 242 -14.04 -3.84 -1.79
N ARG A 243 -15.13 -4.12 -1.10
CA ARG A 243 -16.50 -3.97 -1.62
C ARG A 243 -16.86 -2.49 -1.77
N PRO A 244 -17.22 -2.00 -2.99
CA PRO A 244 -17.67 -0.63 -3.20
C PRO A 244 -18.94 -0.34 -2.39
N LYS A 245 -19.05 0.89 -1.89
CA LYS A 245 -20.25 1.33 -1.15
C LYS A 245 -21.39 1.65 -2.14
N ILE A 246 -22.55 1.06 -1.94
CA ILE A 246 -23.74 1.42 -2.71
C ILE A 246 -24.21 2.83 -2.28
N LEU A 247 -24.43 3.70 -3.29
CA LEU A 247 -24.98 5.03 -3.13
C LEU A 247 -26.47 5.09 -3.48
N LYS A 248 -26.91 4.27 -4.45
CA LYS A 248 -28.32 4.15 -4.86
C LYS A 248 -28.62 2.73 -5.28
N ALA A 249 -29.84 2.26 -4.98
CA ALA A 249 -30.39 0.99 -5.42
C ALA A 249 -31.40 1.17 -6.57
N PRO A 250 -31.75 0.10 -7.31
CA PRO A 250 -32.84 0.13 -8.28
C PRO A 250 -34.17 0.56 -7.61
N ASN A 251 -34.99 1.33 -8.34
CA ASN A 251 -36.33 1.74 -7.88
C ASN A 251 -36.38 2.53 -6.56
N GLU A 252 -35.30 3.26 -6.24
CA GLU A 252 -35.23 4.07 -5.02
C GLU A 252 -36.35 5.11 -4.96
N SER A 253 -37.22 5.00 -3.97
CA SER A 253 -38.20 6.04 -3.65
C SER A 253 -37.52 7.16 -2.88
N LYS A 254 -37.88 8.44 -3.17
CA LYS A 254 -37.21 9.65 -2.65
C LYS A 254 -37.16 9.78 -1.11
N LYS A 255 -37.82 8.90 -0.35
CA LYS A 255 -38.06 9.14 1.09
C LYS A 255 -37.05 8.53 2.06
N LYS A 256 -36.32 7.44 1.73
CA LYS A 256 -35.37 6.79 2.66
C LYS A 256 -34.32 5.96 1.89
N LYS A 257 -33.24 6.60 1.55
CA LYS A 257 -32.14 6.01 0.75
C LYS A 257 -31.58 4.73 1.35
N GLU A 258 -31.26 4.74 2.66
CA GLU A 258 -30.65 3.60 3.34
C GLU A 258 -31.59 2.39 3.43
N GLU A 259 -32.87 2.62 3.71
CA GLU A 259 -33.89 1.56 3.75
C GLU A 259 -34.10 0.94 2.37
N SER A 260 -34.05 1.75 1.30
CA SER A 260 -34.17 1.26 -0.09
C SER A 260 -33.01 0.37 -0.48
N ILE A 261 -31.78 0.72 -0.08
CA ILE A 261 -30.58 -0.09 -0.31
C ILE A 261 -30.65 -1.41 0.46
N ALA A 262 -30.99 -1.35 1.76
CA ALA A 262 -31.13 -2.54 2.60
C ALA A 262 -32.19 -3.51 2.01
N PHE A 263 -33.37 -2.99 1.69
CA PHE A 263 -34.46 -3.75 1.07
C PHE A 263 -34.05 -4.41 -0.24
N ALA A 264 -33.35 -3.67 -1.13
CA ALA A 264 -32.88 -4.22 -2.40
C ALA A 264 -31.88 -5.35 -2.22
N LEU A 265 -30.97 -5.22 -1.24
CA LEU A 265 -29.99 -6.26 -0.92
C LEU A 265 -30.63 -7.48 -0.25
N GLU A 266 -31.57 -7.29 0.68
CA GLU A 266 -32.26 -8.39 1.37
C GLU A 266 -33.05 -9.25 0.39
N ASN A 267 -33.69 -8.62 -0.60
CA ASN A 267 -34.56 -9.28 -1.56
C ASN A 267 -33.87 -9.62 -2.90
N ASP A 268 -32.54 -9.48 -2.98
CA ASP A 268 -31.74 -9.76 -4.19
C ASP A 268 -32.30 -9.09 -5.44
N ILE A 269 -32.71 -7.81 -5.32
CA ILE A 269 -33.36 -7.09 -6.43
C ILE A 269 -32.34 -6.79 -7.53
N PRO A 270 -32.52 -7.33 -8.77
CA PRO A 270 -31.65 -7.02 -9.88
C PRO A 270 -31.90 -5.60 -10.40
N GLY A 271 -30.91 -5.03 -11.09
CA GLY A 271 -31.03 -3.74 -11.75
C GLY A 271 -29.81 -2.84 -11.60
N GLU A 272 -30.00 -1.55 -11.91
CA GLU A 272 -28.92 -0.57 -11.91
C GLU A 272 -28.67 -0.02 -10.52
N TYR A 273 -27.45 -0.23 -10.04
CA TYR A 273 -26.91 0.31 -8.77
C TYR A 273 -25.92 1.43 -9.07
N THR A 274 -25.94 2.50 -8.27
CA THR A 274 -24.87 3.50 -8.24
C THR A 274 -23.99 3.23 -7.04
N MET A 275 -22.69 3.14 -7.26
CA MET A 275 -21.70 2.83 -6.21
C MET A 275 -20.62 3.91 -6.15
N GLU A 276 -20.12 4.16 -4.94
CA GLU A 276 -18.87 4.91 -4.75
C GLU A 276 -17.70 3.99 -5.04
N CYS A 277 -17.07 4.21 -6.19
CA CYS A 277 -16.07 3.29 -6.72
C CYS A 277 -15.16 3.97 -7.73
N SER A 278 -13.85 3.95 -7.48
CA SER A 278 -12.88 4.40 -8.47
C SER A 278 -12.71 3.38 -9.60
N PRO A 279 -12.24 3.78 -10.79
CA PRO A 279 -11.90 2.85 -11.85
C PRO A 279 -10.89 1.78 -11.42
N GLU A 280 -9.94 2.13 -10.55
CA GLU A 280 -8.92 1.19 -10.06
C GLU A 280 -9.54 0.13 -9.14
N LEU A 281 -10.45 0.52 -8.26
CA LEU A 281 -11.20 -0.44 -7.45
C LEU A 281 -12.08 -1.33 -8.33
N ALA A 282 -12.78 -0.75 -9.28
CA ALA A 282 -13.65 -1.50 -10.19
C ALA A 282 -12.89 -2.59 -10.98
N LYS A 283 -11.68 -2.27 -11.48
CA LYS A 283 -10.80 -3.22 -12.19
C LYS A 283 -10.36 -4.41 -11.31
N VAL A 284 -10.34 -4.25 -9.98
CA VAL A 284 -10.00 -5.30 -9.03
C VAL A 284 -11.23 -6.08 -8.56
N TYR A 285 -12.34 -5.37 -8.31
CA TYR A 285 -13.52 -5.94 -7.68
C TYR A 285 -14.45 -6.67 -8.66
N PHE A 286 -14.77 -6.07 -9.82
CA PHE A 286 -15.80 -6.62 -10.73
C PHE A 286 -15.36 -7.78 -11.64
N PRO A 287 -14.09 -8.11 -11.88
CA PRO A 287 -13.74 -9.28 -12.68
C PRO A 287 -14.33 -10.60 -12.20
N GLN A 288 -14.59 -10.73 -10.89
CA GLN A 288 -15.18 -11.94 -10.31
C GLN A 288 -16.68 -12.11 -10.61
N PHE A 289 -17.34 -11.06 -11.09
CA PHE A 289 -18.79 -11.08 -11.39
C PHE A 289 -19.11 -11.64 -12.76
N LEU A 290 -18.14 -11.68 -13.68
CA LEU A 290 -18.29 -12.17 -15.05
C LEU A 290 -19.53 -11.55 -15.74
N ASP A 291 -20.51 -12.36 -16.11
CA ASP A 291 -21.76 -12.00 -16.77
C ASP A 291 -22.87 -11.52 -15.81
N THR A 292 -22.65 -11.65 -14.49
CA THR A 292 -23.63 -11.22 -13.48
C THR A 292 -23.58 -9.73 -13.16
N ALA A 293 -22.60 -8.98 -13.72
CA ALA A 293 -22.48 -7.53 -13.59
C ALA A 293 -22.08 -6.87 -14.91
N GLU A 294 -22.80 -5.82 -15.30
CA GLU A 294 -22.45 -4.97 -16.43
C GLU A 294 -22.14 -3.55 -15.96
N ILE A 295 -20.92 -3.07 -16.22
CA ILE A 295 -20.56 -1.67 -15.97
C ILE A 295 -21.27 -0.78 -16.99
N ILE A 296 -22.08 0.18 -16.52
CA ILE A 296 -22.82 1.12 -17.37
C ILE A 296 -22.02 2.41 -17.55
N THR A 297 -21.57 3.01 -16.43
CA THR A 297 -20.74 4.23 -16.46
C THR A 297 -19.62 4.14 -15.44
N PRO A 298 -18.44 4.75 -15.71
CA PRO A 298 -18.09 5.52 -16.91
C PRO A 298 -17.84 4.64 -18.14
N THR A 299 -18.14 5.16 -19.34
CA THR A 299 -18.01 4.43 -20.63
C THR A 299 -16.63 3.84 -20.85
N ILE A 300 -15.59 4.51 -20.39
CA ILE A 300 -14.19 4.05 -20.50
C ILE A 300 -14.00 2.74 -19.75
N LEU A 301 -14.52 2.66 -18.54
CA LEU A 301 -14.41 1.47 -17.73
C LEU A 301 -15.27 0.33 -18.33
N ARG A 302 -16.45 0.65 -18.87
CA ARG A 302 -17.27 -0.30 -19.64
C ARG A 302 -16.48 -0.89 -20.82
N ASN A 303 -15.82 -0.03 -21.61
CA ASN A 303 -15.00 -0.47 -22.74
C ASN A 303 -13.80 -1.31 -22.31
N TYR A 304 -13.15 -0.96 -21.17
CA TYR A 304 -12.09 -1.77 -20.57
C TYR A 304 -12.58 -3.19 -20.26
N PHE A 305 -13.70 -3.36 -19.57
CA PHE A 305 -14.26 -4.67 -19.24
C PHE A 305 -14.67 -5.44 -20.51
N ARG A 306 -15.36 -4.78 -21.45
CA ARG A 306 -15.69 -5.38 -22.75
C ARG A 306 -14.46 -5.96 -23.43
N GLN A 307 -13.37 -5.19 -23.53
CA GLN A 307 -12.15 -5.66 -24.17
C GLN A 307 -11.51 -6.84 -23.40
N ARG A 308 -11.54 -6.78 -22.06
CA ARG A 308 -11.02 -7.87 -21.21
C ARG A 308 -11.81 -9.17 -21.42
N PHE A 309 -13.13 -9.12 -21.46
CA PHE A 309 -13.97 -10.30 -21.70
C PHE A 309 -13.83 -10.83 -23.12
N LEU A 310 -13.75 -9.96 -24.13
CA LEU A 310 -13.44 -10.37 -25.49
C LEU A 310 -12.09 -11.09 -25.61
N ASN A 311 -11.08 -10.56 -24.97
CA ASN A 311 -9.76 -11.21 -24.96
C ASN A 311 -9.78 -12.55 -24.20
N ALA A 312 -10.58 -12.67 -23.15
CA ALA A 312 -10.78 -13.94 -22.46
C ALA A 312 -11.51 -14.94 -23.36
N ALA A 313 -12.63 -14.56 -23.98
CA ALA A 313 -13.40 -15.41 -24.92
C ALA A 313 -12.52 -15.95 -26.06
N LYS A 314 -11.67 -15.11 -26.64
CA LYS A 314 -10.69 -15.54 -27.67
C LYS A 314 -9.74 -16.63 -27.16
N LYS A 315 -9.25 -16.51 -25.93
CA LYS A 315 -8.35 -17.53 -25.32
C LYS A 315 -9.03 -18.88 -25.09
N TYR A 316 -10.36 -18.88 -24.93
CA TYR A 316 -11.15 -20.12 -24.79
C TYR A 316 -11.72 -20.62 -26.12
N GLY A 317 -11.32 -20.02 -27.28
CA GLY A 317 -11.78 -20.45 -28.61
C GLY A 317 -13.26 -20.14 -28.90
N ILE A 318 -13.92 -19.29 -28.12
CA ILE A 318 -15.36 -19.02 -28.26
C ILE A 318 -15.64 -18.05 -29.43
N MET A 319 -14.63 -17.38 -30.01
CA MET A 319 -14.79 -16.32 -31.02
C MET A 319 -14.33 -16.70 -32.44
N ASP A 320 -14.00 -17.95 -32.72
CA ASP A 320 -13.61 -18.40 -34.07
C ASP A 320 -14.82 -18.85 -34.91
N SER A 321 -16.04 -18.79 -34.38
CA SER A 321 -17.26 -18.99 -35.15
C SER A 321 -17.72 -17.68 -35.79
N PRO A 322 -17.87 -17.57 -37.12
CA PRO A 322 -18.48 -16.39 -37.74
C PRO A 322 -19.90 -16.24 -37.19
N ILE A 323 -20.18 -15.09 -36.60
CA ILE A 323 -21.55 -14.71 -36.23
C ILE A 323 -22.29 -14.60 -37.56
N HIS A 324 -23.02 -15.64 -37.94
CA HIS A 324 -24.01 -15.54 -38.98
C HIS A 324 -25.06 -14.51 -38.52
N ARG A 325 -25.06 -13.38 -39.20
CA ARG A 325 -26.06 -12.32 -39.06
C ARG A 325 -27.42 -12.82 -39.57
#